data_d8b23973566d8ac4121821dd8e7cf9a2
#
_entry.id   d8b23973566d8ac4121821dd8e7cf9a2
#
_cell.length_a   1.000
_cell.length_b   1.000
_cell.length_c   1.000
_cell.angle_alpha   90.00
_cell.angle_beta   90.00
_cell.angle_gamma   90.00
#
_symmetry.space_group_name_H-M   'P 1'
#
loop_
_entity.id
_entity.type
_entity.pdbx_description
1 polymer ?
#
loop_
_entity_poly.entity_id
_entity_poly.type
_entity_poly.pdbx_seq_one_letter_code
_entity_poly.pdbx_strand_id
1 'polypeptide(L)'
;MEKRGIQRKFDGIVYGVYVALGFAGLENILYVMEGGLGTAITRAVTAVPAHAIFGLTMGYYFGMAKFDETNRTSYIIKSIIIPIILHGLYDYCLMTSYTWLTALFIPYVIFLWIHAFKKLKSVEQAPLDENEDEDDNYNYRGQKWIIKP
;
A
#
# COMPACT_ATOMS: atom_id res chain seq x y z
N MET A 1 23.79 -10.32 11.82
CA MET A 1 23.15 -9.04 11.46
C MET A 1 21.75 -9.37 11.02
N GLU A 2 20.75 -8.88 11.76
CA GLU A 2 19.35 -9.10 11.40
C GLU A 2 19.08 -8.42 10.06
N LYS A 3 18.65 -9.19 9.06
CA LYS A 3 18.25 -8.64 7.76
C LYS A 3 16.95 -7.84 7.95
N ARG A 4 17.09 -6.55 8.27
CA ARG A 4 15.92 -5.63 8.31
C ARG A 4 15.56 -5.28 6.88
N GLY A 5 14.33 -5.55 6.48
CA GLY A 5 13.83 -5.21 5.15
C GLY A 5 12.70 -6.11 4.71
N ILE A 6 12.33 -5.98 3.46
CA ILE A 6 11.30 -6.81 2.82
C ILE A 6 11.85 -8.22 2.64
N GLN A 7 11.28 -9.19 3.33
CA GLN A 7 11.63 -10.61 3.23
C GLN A 7 10.60 -11.37 2.39
N ARG A 8 9.35 -10.96 2.43
CA ARG A 8 8.23 -11.50 1.64
C ARG A 8 7.60 -10.40 0.80
N LYS A 9 6.97 -10.78 -0.31
CA LYS A 9 6.20 -9.84 -1.14
C LYS A 9 5.14 -9.09 -0.33
N PHE A 10 4.57 -9.75 0.69
CA PHE A 10 3.60 -9.17 1.61
C PHE A 10 4.20 -8.05 2.48
N ASP A 11 5.45 -8.15 2.88
CA ASP A 11 6.10 -7.11 3.69
C ASP A 11 6.16 -5.78 2.95
N GLY A 12 6.34 -5.81 1.62
CA GLY A 12 6.26 -4.62 0.77
C GLY A 12 4.91 -3.90 0.92
N ILE A 13 3.82 -4.66 0.95
CA ILE A 13 2.47 -4.11 1.15
C ILE A 13 2.37 -3.46 2.52
N VAL A 14 2.82 -4.13 3.57
CA VAL A 14 2.78 -3.61 4.95
C VAL A 14 3.54 -2.30 5.05
N TYR A 15 4.78 -2.25 4.57
CA TYR A 15 5.58 -1.02 4.56
C TYR A 15 4.93 0.10 3.75
N GLY A 16 4.41 -0.22 2.55
CA GLY A 16 3.74 0.75 1.71
C GLY A 16 2.51 1.37 2.37
N VAL A 17 1.69 0.56 3.06
CA VAL A 17 0.53 1.05 3.80
C VAL A 17 0.95 1.95 4.96
N TYR A 18 1.95 1.57 5.75
CA TYR A 18 2.43 2.42 6.86
C TYR A 18 2.97 3.77 6.38
N VAL A 19 3.75 3.78 5.30
CA VAL A 19 4.26 5.03 4.70
C VAL A 19 3.11 5.91 4.24
N ALA A 20 2.13 5.35 3.54
CA ALA A 20 0.97 6.09 3.04
C ALA A 20 0.07 6.62 4.17
N LEU A 21 -0.12 5.85 5.24
CA LEU A 21 -0.87 6.31 6.42
C LEU A 21 -0.13 7.41 7.18
N GLY A 22 1.21 7.34 7.25
CA GLY A 22 2.02 8.43 7.80
C GLY A 22 1.85 9.73 7.00
N PHE A 23 1.86 9.64 5.67
CA PHE A 23 1.58 10.78 4.79
C PHE A 23 0.15 11.31 5.00
N ALA A 24 -0.86 10.41 5.04
CA ALA A 24 -2.25 10.79 5.31
C ALA A 24 -2.41 11.54 6.64
N GLY A 25 -1.65 11.12 7.67
CA GLY A 25 -1.65 11.80 8.97
C GLY A 25 -1.16 13.23 8.88
N LEU A 26 -0.03 13.48 8.21
CA LEU A 26 0.51 14.82 7.99
C LEU A 26 -0.45 15.68 7.17
N GLU A 27 -0.98 15.14 6.08
CA GLU A 27 -1.93 15.83 5.23
C GLU A 27 -3.23 16.17 5.99
N ASN A 28 -3.75 15.25 6.80
CA ASN A 28 -4.93 15.50 7.64
C ASN A 28 -4.71 16.66 8.63
N ILE A 29 -3.53 16.79 9.23
CA ILE A 29 -3.22 17.93 10.11
C ILE A 29 -3.41 19.25 9.35
N LEU A 30 -2.87 19.36 8.14
CA LEU A 30 -2.98 20.58 7.33
C LEU A 30 -4.44 20.88 7.00
N TYR A 31 -5.19 19.91 6.50
CA TYR A 31 -6.61 20.09 6.15
C TYR A 31 -7.50 20.43 7.36
N VAL A 32 -7.21 19.84 8.53
CA VAL A 32 -7.99 20.09 9.75
C VAL A 32 -7.71 21.48 10.32
N MET A 33 -6.49 21.97 10.19
CA MET A 33 -6.15 23.36 10.58
C MET A 33 -6.95 24.40 9.77
N GLU A 34 -7.26 24.09 8.51
CA GLU A 34 -8.08 24.98 7.65
C GLU A 34 -9.58 24.74 7.80
N GLY A 35 -10.01 23.48 7.84
CA GLY A 35 -11.41 23.06 7.73
C GLY A 35 -12.07 22.60 9.04
N GLY A 36 -11.33 22.53 10.13
CA GLY A 36 -11.83 22.16 11.45
C GLY A 36 -12.27 20.70 11.62
N LEU A 37 -13.01 20.41 12.69
CA LEU A 37 -13.39 19.05 13.09
C LEU A 37 -14.26 18.31 12.08
N GLY A 38 -15.14 19.00 11.35
CA GLY A 38 -15.94 18.40 10.29
C GLY A 38 -15.07 17.79 9.19
N THR A 39 -14.03 18.51 8.78
CA THR A 39 -13.04 18.03 7.81
C THR A 39 -12.28 16.80 8.36
N ALA A 40 -11.91 16.81 9.65
CA ALA A 40 -11.25 15.68 10.29
C ALA A 40 -12.09 14.40 10.17
N ILE A 41 -13.38 14.45 10.53
CA ILE A 41 -14.28 13.28 10.49
C ILE A 41 -14.46 12.79 9.05
N THR A 42 -14.72 13.68 8.12
CA THR A 42 -14.91 13.31 6.71
C THR A 42 -13.67 12.64 6.15
N ARG A 43 -12.50 13.21 6.39
CA ARG A 43 -11.23 12.65 5.91
C ARG A 43 -10.85 11.33 6.58
N ALA A 44 -11.21 11.14 7.84
CA ALA A 44 -10.97 9.87 8.54
C ALA A 44 -11.68 8.69 7.87
N VAL A 45 -12.88 8.90 7.33
CA VAL A 45 -13.67 7.84 6.68
C VAL A 45 -13.48 7.76 5.16
N THR A 46 -12.90 8.77 4.53
CA THR A 46 -12.70 8.82 3.07
C THR A 46 -11.22 8.80 2.68
N ALA A 47 -10.46 9.81 3.05
CA ALA A 47 -9.08 10.00 2.64
C ALA A 47 -8.13 8.96 3.26
N VAL A 48 -8.25 8.69 4.57
CA VAL A 48 -7.35 7.73 5.24
C VAL A 48 -7.46 6.33 4.64
N PRO A 49 -8.65 5.73 4.41
CA PRO A 49 -8.76 4.46 3.69
C PRO A 49 -8.24 4.51 2.26
N ALA A 50 -8.43 5.63 1.54
CA ALA A 50 -7.88 5.78 0.20
C ALA A 50 -6.35 5.75 0.20
N HIS A 51 -5.69 6.45 1.12
CA HIS A 51 -4.24 6.39 1.29
C HIS A 51 -3.74 4.97 1.60
N ALA A 52 -4.46 4.20 2.42
CA ALA A 52 -4.12 2.82 2.67
C ALA A 52 -4.14 1.98 1.37
N ILE A 53 -5.10 2.21 0.48
CA ILE A 53 -5.19 1.55 -0.83
C ILE A 53 -4.04 1.98 -1.76
N PHE A 54 -3.69 3.27 -1.79
CA PHE A 54 -2.55 3.77 -2.56
C PHE A 54 -1.24 3.16 -2.05
N GLY A 55 -1.06 3.12 -0.73
CA GLY A 55 0.07 2.48 -0.07
C GLY A 55 0.16 0.98 -0.34
N LEU A 56 -0.96 0.26 -0.32
CA LEU A 56 -1.02 -1.15 -0.71
C LEU A 56 -0.54 -1.34 -2.15
N THR A 57 -1.01 -0.50 -3.07
CA THR A 57 -0.62 -0.57 -4.48
C THR A 57 0.87 -0.27 -4.66
N MET A 58 1.40 0.74 -3.97
CA MET A 58 2.83 1.06 -3.93
C MET A 58 3.64 -0.13 -3.42
N GLY A 59 3.27 -0.64 -2.26
CA GLY A 59 3.96 -1.72 -1.58
C GLY A 59 3.92 -3.04 -2.34
N TYR A 60 2.81 -3.34 -3.02
CA TYR A 60 2.69 -4.49 -3.90
C TYR A 60 3.76 -4.48 -5.00
N TYR A 61 3.85 -3.38 -5.76
CA TYR A 61 4.85 -3.29 -6.82
C TYR A 61 6.27 -3.20 -6.28
N PHE A 62 6.47 -2.55 -5.14
CA PHE A 62 7.78 -2.48 -4.51
C PHE A 62 8.25 -3.86 -4.00
N GLY A 63 7.34 -4.64 -3.44
CA GLY A 63 7.59 -6.03 -3.06
C GLY A 63 7.95 -6.89 -4.29
N MET A 64 7.18 -6.78 -5.39
CA MET A 64 7.49 -7.49 -6.64
C MET A 64 8.86 -7.12 -7.19
N ALA A 65 9.27 -5.85 -7.10
CA ALA A 65 10.57 -5.39 -7.58
C ALA A 65 11.75 -6.04 -6.87
N LYS A 66 11.57 -6.51 -5.64
CA LYS A 66 12.62 -7.21 -4.88
C LYS A 66 12.84 -8.63 -5.37
N PHE A 67 11.78 -9.34 -5.75
CA PHE A 67 11.80 -10.76 -6.07
C PHE A 67 11.84 -11.07 -7.57
N ASP A 68 11.69 -10.06 -8.43
CA ASP A 68 11.76 -10.20 -9.90
C ASP A 68 12.83 -9.24 -10.45
N GLU A 69 14.05 -9.71 -10.54
CA GLU A 69 15.18 -8.92 -11.03
C GLU A 69 15.01 -8.52 -12.50
N THR A 70 14.38 -9.36 -13.32
CA THR A 70 14.17 -9.11 -14.75
C THR A 70 13.29 -7.87 -14.98
N ASN A 71 12.25 -7.72 -14.18
CA ASN A 71 11.27 -6.62 -14.30
C ASN A 71 11.42 -5.55 -13.22
N ARG A 72 12.50 -5.60 -12.42
CA ARG A 72 12.71 -4.73 -11.25
C ARG A 72 12.46 -3.26 -11.53
N THR A 73 13.08 -2.71 -12.55
CA THR A 73 12.95 -1.28 -12.90
C THR A 73 11.50 -0.93 -13.24
N SER A 74 10.80 -1.78 -13.99
CA SER A 74 9.38 -1.58 -14.32
C SER A 74 8.51 -1.57 -13.06
N TYR A 75 8.75 -2.48 -12.11
CA TYR A 75 8.01 -2.52 -10.86
C TYR A 75 8.31 -1.32 -9.96
N ILE A 76 9.55 -0.84 -9.89
CA ILE A 76 9.89 0.39 -9.15
C ILE A 76 9.14 1.59 -9.74
N ILE A 77 9.14 1.75 -11.06
CA ILE A 77 8.40 2.83 -11.72
C ILE A 77 6.90 2.72 -11.41
N LYS A 78 6.32 1.54 -11.53
CA LYS A 78 4.90 1.30 -11.21
C LYS A 78 4.56 1.57 -9.75
N SER A 79 5.48 1.27 -8.82
CA SER A 79 5.27 1.52 -7.39
C SER A 79 5.15 3.00 -7.05
N ILE A 80 5.68 3.87 -7.88
CA ILE A 80 5.63 5.33 -7.69
C ILE A 80 4.51 5.94 -8.55
N ILE A 81 4.51 5.66 -9.84
CA ILE A 81 3.63 6.35 -10.81
C ILE A 81 2.15 5.99 -10.59
N ILE A 82 1.84 4.71 -10.35
CA ILE A 82 0.44 4.29 -10.21
C ILE A 82 -0.22 4.92 -8.98
N PRO A 83 0.36 4.89 -7.77
CA PRO A 83 -0.21 5.59 -6.61
C PRO A 83 -0.36 7.10 -6.82
N ILE A 84 0.60 7.76 -7.47
CA ILE A 84 0.51 9.19 -7.77
C ILE A 84 -0.70 9.49 -8.67
N ILE A 85 -0.89 8.71 -9.73
CA ILE A 85 -2.04 8.88 -10.64
C ILE A 85 -3.35 8.62 -9.90
N LEU A 86 -3.42 7.55 -9.11
CA LEU A 86 -4.63 7.21 -8.35
C LEU A 86 -4.96 8.28 -7.31
N HIS A 87 -3.96 8.80 -6.60
CA HIS A 87 -4.16 9.87 -5.62
C HIS A 87 -4.57 11.18 -6.31
N GLY A 88 -3.86 11.59 -7.36
CA GLY A 88 -4.20 12.81 -8.10
C GLY A 88 -5.61 12.75 -8.70
N LEU A 89 -6.06 11.59 -9.19
CA LEU A 89 -7.41 11.40 -9.69
C LEU A 89 -8.45 11.47 -8.54
N TYR A 90 -8.12 10.92 -7.38
CA TYR A 90 -8.94 11.01 -6.18
C TYR A 90 -9.17 12.47 -5.77
N ASP A 91 -8.09 13.26 -5.65
CA ASP A 91 -8.17 14.68 -5.29
C ASP A 91 -8.91 15.49 -6.36
N TYR A 92 -8.63 15.23 -7.63
CA TYR A 92 -9.33 15.90 -8.74
C TYR A 92 -10.84 15.71 -8.69
N CYS A 93 -11.30 14.49 -8.42
CA CYS A 93 -12.73 14.20 -8.28
C CYS A 93 -13.39 14.93 -7.10
N LEU A 94 -12.65 15.14 -6.00
CA LEU A 94 -13.18 15.79 -4.80
C LEU A 94 -13.09 17.32 -4.85
N MET A 95 -12.01 17.85 -5.44
CA MET A 95 -11.75 19.29 -5.47
C MET A 95 -12.47 20.01 -6.62
N THR A 96 -13.05 19.25 -7.56
CA THR A 96 -13.76 19.83 -8.68
C THR A 96 -15.14 20.34 -8.26
N SER A 97 -15.56 21.46 -8.85
CA SER A 97 -16.92 22.01 -8.68
C SER A 97 -17.96 21.33 -9.58
N TYR A 98 -17.55 20.37 -10.42
CA TYR A 98 -18.46 19.70 -11.35
C TYR A 98 -19.17 18.51 -10.68
N THR A 99 -20.47 18.62 -10.45
CA THR A 99 -21.30 17.58 -9.80
C THR A 99 -21.18 16.20 -10.45
N TRP A 100 -21.05 16.12 -11.77
CA TRP A 100 -20.91 14.84 -12.47
C TRP A 100 -19.58 14.14 -12.17
N LEU A 101 -18.49 14.89 -11.94
CA LEU A 101 -17.19 14.33 -11.52
C LEU A 101 -17.25 13.82 -10.08
N THR A 102 -17.94 14.54 -9.20
CA THR A 102 -18.19 14.07 -7.83
C THR A 102 -19.05 12.79 -7.83
N ALA A 103 -20.00 12.65 -8.75
CA ALA A 103 -20.77 11.42 -8.91
C ALA A 103 -19.92 10.24 -9.39
N LEU A 104 -18.88 10.47 -10.19
CA LEU A 104 -17.91 9.44 -10.61
C LEU A 104 -16.96 9.00 -9.48
N PHE A 105 -16.88 9.76 -8.40
CA PHE A 105 -16.04 9.43 -7.26
C PHE A 105 -16.45 8.10 -6.60
N ILE A 106 -17.77 7.84 -6.46
CA ILE A 106 -18.26 6.60 -5.83
C ILE A 106 -17.81 5.34 -6.60
N PRO A 107 -18.11 5.21 -7.91
CA PRO A 107 -17.64 4.06 -8.67
C PRO A 107 -16.11 3.96 -8.73
N TYR A 108 -15.39 5.09 -8.72
CA TYR A 108 -13.95 5.12 -8.65
C TYR A 108 -13.42 4.51 -7.33
N VAL A 109 -13.97 4.89 -6.19
CA VAL A 109 -13.61 4.32 -4.89
C VAL A 109 -13.89 2.83 -4.84
N ILE A 110 -15.04 2.38 -5.35
CA ILE A 110 -15.37 0.94 -5.44
C ILE A 110 -14.33 0.20 -6.30
N PHE A 111 -13.95 0.78 -7.45
CA PHE A 111 -12.90 0.22 -8.30
C PHE A 111 -11.57 0.08 -7.55
N LEU A 112 -11.15 1.10 -6.80
CA LEU A 112 -9.95 1.08 -5.99
C LEU A 112 -9.97 -0.06 -4.96
N TRP A 113 -11.08 -0.22 -4.24
CA TRP A 113 -11.24 -1.29 -3.25
C TRP A 113 -11.12 -2.67 -3.88
N ILE A 114 -11.85 -2.93 -4.98
CA ILE A 114 -11.80 -4.20 -5.69
C ILE A 114 -10.36 -4.51 -6.15
N HIS A 115 -9.66 -3.54 -6.70
CA HIS A 115 -8.28 -3.69 -7.19
C HIS A 115 -7.29 -3.98 -6.06
N ALA A 116 -7.43 -3.25 -4.95
CA ALA A 116 -6.59 -3.43 -3.77
C ALA A 116 -6.75 -4.83 -3.17
N PHE A 117 -8.00 -5.30 -2.98
CA PHE A 117 -8.25 -6.63 -2.45
C PHE A 117 -7.79 -7.75 -3.40
N LYS A 118 -7.89 -7.56 -4.73
CA LYS A 118 -7.33 -8.52 -5.69
C LYS A 118 -5.81 -8.63 -5.57
N LYS A 119 -5.11 -7.50 -5.42
CA LYS A 119 -3.66 -7.50 -5.21
C LYS A 119 -3.26 -8.17 -3.90
N LEU A 120 -3.98 -7.86 -2.82
CA LEU A 120 -3.74 -8.47 -1.52
C LEU A 120 -3.87 -10.00 -1.59
N LYS A 121 -4.98 -10.49 -2.14
CA LYS A 121 -5.21 -11.93 -2.32
C LYS A 121 -4.18 -12.60 -3.21
N SER A 122 -3.70 -11.92 -4.26
CA SER A 122 -2.70 -12.50 -5.16
C SER A 122 -1.35 -12.74 -4.47
N VAL A 123 -1.03 -11.95 -3.46
CA VAL A 123 0.20 -12.12 -2.67
C VAL A 123 0.00 -13.13 -1.53
N GLU A 124 -1.18 -13.13 -0.90
CA GLU A 124 -1.52 -14.08 0.15
C GLU A 124 -1.58 -15.53 -0.37
N GLN A 125 -2.08 -15.72 -1.59
CA GLN A 125 -2.24 -17.04 -2.22
C GLN A 125 -1.01 -17.49 -3.02
N ALA A 126 0.02 -16.64 -3.15
CA ALA A 126 1.24 -17.04 -3.80
C ALA A 126 1.89 -18.18 -3.01
N PRO A 127 2.33 -19.27 -3.65
CA PRO A 127 3.13 -20.29 -2.98
C PRO A 127 4.29 -19.62 -2.28
N LEU A 128 4.57 -20.05 -1.05
CA LEU A 128 5.79 -19.62 -0.36
C LEU A 128 6.96 -20.03 -1.24
N ASP A 129 7.80 -19.07 -1.61
CA ASP A 129 9.02 -19.39 -2.36
C ASP A 129 9.90 -20.23 -1.43
N GLU A 130 10.44 -21.38 -1.91
CA GLU A 130 11.29 -22.26 -1.08
C GLU A 130 12.44 -21.49 -0.42
N ASN A 131 12.86 -20.36 -1.01
CA ASN A 131 13.83 -19.43 -0.44
C ASN A 131 13.26 -18.53 0.68
N GLU A 132 11.94 -18.33 0.74
CA GLU A 132 11.30 -17.57 1.84
C GLU A 132 11.29 -18.40 3.14
N ASP A 133 11.11 -19.74 3.04
CA ASP A 133 11.09 -20.65 4.19
C ASP A 133 12.47 -20.87 4.80
N GLU A 134 13.54 -20.71 4.04
CA GLU A 134 14.91 -20.87 4.55
C GLU A 134 15.31 -19.70 5.48
N ASP A 135 14.83 -18.49 5.22
CA ASP A 135 15.10 -17.32 6.09
C ASP A 135 14.24 -17.36 7.38
N ASP A 136 13.04 -17.92 7.36
CA ASP A 136 12.16 -18.06 8.54
C ASP A 136 12.60 -19.20 9.49
N ASN A 137 13.46 -20.11 9.03
CA ASN A 137 14.00 -21.20 9.83
C ASN A 137 15.17 -20.77 10.76
N TYR A 138 15.56 -19.50 10.73
CA TYR A 138 16.65 -18.99 11.57
C TYR A 138 16.13 -18.04 12.65
N ASN A 139 16.54 -18.28 13.91
CA ASN A 139 16.27 -17.34 14.99
C ASN A 139 17.12 -16.06 14.84
N TYR A 140 16.84 -15.05 15.67
CA TYR A 140 17.56 -13.77 15.70
C TYR A 140 19.07 -13.89 15.95
N ARG A 141 19.58 -15.09 16.32
CA ARG A 141 21.01 -15.40 16.47
C ARG A 141 21.61 -16.10 15.24
N GLY A 142 20.83 -16.27 14.17
CA GLY A 142 21.28 -17.01 12.98
C GLY A 142 21.35 -18.53 13.19
N GLN A 143 20.65 -19.07 14.20
CA GLN A 143 20.58 -20.50 14.47
C GLN A 143 19.30 -21.07 13.87
N LYS A 144 19.41 -22.18 13.14
CA LYS A 144 18.25 -22.87 12.56
C LYS A 144 17.33 -23.38 13.65
N TRP A 145 16.01 -23.10 13.52
CA TRP A 145 15.01 -23.67 14.41
C TRP A 145 14.99 -25.20 14.24
N ILE A 146 15.40 -25.93 15.26
CA ILE A 146 15.22 -27.38 15.30
C ILE A 146 13.83 -27.64 15.87
N ILE A 147 12.84 -27.81 15.00
CA ILE A 147 11.54 -28.34 15.41
C ILE A 147 11.80 -29.85 15.65
N LYS A 148 11.96 -30.24 16.92
CA LYS A 148 11.97 -31.65 17.30
C LYS A 148 10.54 -32.18 17.13
N PRO A 149 10.35 -33.34 16.49
CA PRO A 149 9.06 -33.99 16.35
C PRO A 149 8.42 -34.35 17.67
#